data_37b5b9023a8cc542cc42588e38193716
#
_entry.id   37b5b9023a8cc542cc42588e38193716
#
_cell.length_a   1.000
_cell.length_b   1.000
_cell.length_c   1.000
_cell.angle_alpha   90.00
_cell.angle_beta   90.00
_cell.angle_gamma   90.00
#
_symmetry.space_group_name_H-M   'P 1'
#
loop_
_entity.id
_entity.type
_entity.pdbx_description
1 polymer ?
#
loop_
_entity_poly.entity_id
_entity_poly.type
_entity_poly.pdbx_seq_one_letter_code
_entity_poly.pdbx_strand_id
1 'polypeptide(L)'
;AKGAPEAAAKPADAPQQVAALPPGQQLKPPNDSVNAPIAMFSRHNGGWTVVFSIADPTLGISWRLGEAGDFRETGFMDTLDPRTRKRMPNPSVELPADAPAAVIQVRYVDANGELQGPFPIRFDPEAALIRDQRKILDMTATSWLSFREFNGLLVYYTHLMSYRCAIREVRVGIDSTVPDKVLKMPPCNSRDPSVIPHDATPYLKLAPATKSVSVELTYRDGSVSEI
;
A
#
# COMPACT_ATOMS: atom_id res chain seq x y z
N ALA A 1 -36.25 36.00 -30.81
CA ALA A 1 -35.80 34.74 -30.21
C ALA A 1 -34.94 33.97 -31.20
N LYS A 2 -33.61 33.98 -31.02
CA LYS A 2 -32.65 33.19 -31.79
C LYS A 2 -32.13 32.10 -30.86
N GLY A 3 -32.41 30.84 -31.20
CA GLY A 3 -31.90 29.66 -30.51
C GLY A 3 -30.42 29.51 -30.79
N ALA A 4 -29.65 29.23 -29.73
CA ALA A 4 -28.25 28.83 -29.81
C ALA A 4 -28.14 27.37 -30.27
N PRO A 5 -27.12 27.01 -31.05
CA PRO A 5 -26.92 25.62 -31.45
C PRO A 5 -26.37 24.77 -30.32
N GLU A 6 -27.02 23.67 -30.05
CA GLU A 6 -26.65 22.60 -29.15
C GLU A 6 -25.33 21.96 -29.63
N ALA A 7 -24.32 21.97 -28.77
CA ALA A 7 -23.02 21.37 -29.06
C ALA A 7 -23.15 19.84 -29.02
N ALA A 8 -22.96 19.21 -30.17
CA ALA A 8 -22.95 17.76 -30.30
C ALA A 8 -21.84 17.13 -29.46
N ALA A 9 -22.22 16.23 -28.57
CA ALA A 9 -21.30 15.41 -27.77
C ALA A 9 -20.48 14.50 -28.70
N LYS A 10 -19.16 14.57 -28.50
CA LYS A 10 -18.18 13.71 -29.18
C LYS A 10 -18.43 12.25 -28.77
N PRO A 11 -18.51 11.30 -29.70
CA PRO A 11 -18.70 9.90 -29.32
C PRO A 11 -17.51 9.40 -28.53
N ALA A 12 -17.81 8.71 -27.40
CA ALA A 12 -16.82 8.01 -26.60
C ALA A 12 -16.11 6.98 -27.47
N ASP A 13 -14.78 6.99 -27.46
CA ASP A 13 -13.95 5.99 -28.11
C ASP A 13 -14.37 4.60 -27.64
N ALA A 14 -14.79 3.76 -28.57
CA ALA A 14 -15.07 2.36 -28.34
C ALA A 14 -13.77 1.67 -27.85
N PRO A 15 -13.83 0.75 -26.86
CA PRO A 15 -12.65 0.04 -26.41
C PRO A 15 -12.06 -0.73 -27.61
N GLN A 16 -10.82 -0.41 -27.95
CA GLN A 16 -10.07 -1.15 -28.96
C GLN A 16 -9.94 -2.60 -28.49
N GLN A 17 -10.62 -3.51 -29.12
CA GLN A 17 -10.45 -4.95 -28.94
C GLN A 17 -9.01 -5.30 -29.26
N VAL A 18 -8.22 -5.63 -28.20
CA VAL A 18 -6.93 -6.27 -28.36
C VAL A 18 -7.20 -7.65 -28.97
N ALA A 19 -6.57 -7.93 -30.11
CA ALA A 19 -6.77 -9.18 -30.84
C ALA A 19 -6.64 -10.39 -29.90
N ALA A 20 -7.69 -11.22 -29.89
CA ALA A 20 -7.65 -12.47 -29.13
C ALA A 20 -6.49 -13.32 -29.68
N LEU A 21 -5.68 -13.86 -28.76
CA LEU A 21 -4.59 -14.78 -29.12
C LEU A 21 -5.12 -15.93 -29.96
N PRO A 22 -4.42 -16.34 -31.05
CA PRO A 22 -4.82 -17.46 -31.85
C PRO A 22 -4.92 -18.74 -31.03
N PRO A 23 -5.94 -19.59 -31.23
CA PRO A 23 -6.08 -20.83 -30.50
C PRO A 23 -4.91 -21.75 -30.83
N GLY A 24 -4.13 -22.12 -29.79
CA GLY A 24 -3.04 -23.07 -29.90
C GLY A 24 -1.68 -22.64 -29.33
N GLN A 25 -1.52 -21.43 -28.84
CA GLN A 25 -0.29 -21.07 -28.13
C GLN A 25 -0.27 -21.75 -26.77
N GLN A 26 0.54 -22.80 -26.63
CA GLN A 26 0.85 -23.42 -25.37
C GLN A 26 1.62 -22.40 -24.52
N LEU A 27 1.11 -22.11 -23.34
CA LEU A 27 1.82 -21.35 -22.31
C LEU A 27 3.17 -22.05 -22.05
N LYS A 28 4.27 -21.36 -22.31
CA LYS A 28 5.58 -21.83 -21.89
C LYS A 28 5.55 -21.92 -20.35
N PRO A 29 5.95 -23.06 -19.76
CA PRO A 29 6.00 -23.16 -18.30
C PRO A 29 6.85 -22.01 -17.77
N PRO A 30 6.52 -21.44 -16.58
CA PRO A 30 7.33 -20.38 -16.00
C PRO A 30 8.76 -20.90 -15.91
N ASN A 31 9.65 -20.31 -16.68
CA ASN A 31 11.07 -20.48 -16.43
C ASN A 31 11.28 -20.05 -14.99
N ASP A 32 12.11 -20.74 -14.21
CA ASP A 32 12.63 -20.29 -12.90
C ASP A 32 13.48 -19.02 -13.10
N SER A 33 12.93 -18.08 -13.85
CA SER A 33 13.65 -16.97 -14.43
C SER A 33 13.73 -15.85 -13.41
N VAL A 34 14.91 -15.31 -13.36
CA VAL A 34 15.36 -14.07 -12.72
C VAL A 34 14.39 -12.88 -12.91
N ASN A 35 13.38 -12.99 -13.77
CA ASN A 35 12.51 -11.91 -14.26
C ASN A 35 11.03 -12.07 -13.86
N ALA A 36 10.71 -12.90 -12.85
CA ALA A 36 9.34 -12.96 -12.34
C ALA A 36 8.90 -11.58 -11.81
N PRO A 37 7.68 -11.11 -12.16
CA PRO A 37 7.15 -9.88 -11.60
C PRO A 37 7.12 -9.90 -10.08
N ILE A 38 7.44 -8.77 -9.47
CA ILE A 38 7.20 -8.53 -8.05
C ILE A 38 6.10 -7.50 -7.90
N ALA A 39 5.41 -7.47 -6.75
CA ALA A 39 4.41 -6.47 -6.47
C ALA A 39 4.69 -5.73 -5.17
N MET A 40 4.42 -4.43 -5.20
CA MET A 40 4.30 -3.59 -4.00
C MET A 40 2.82 -3.35 -3.72
N PHE A 41 2.46 -3.41 -2.45
CA PHE A 41 1.11 -3.21 -1.97
C PHE A 41 1.09 -1.98 -1.07
N SER A 42 0.24 -1.02 -1.37
CA SER A 42 0.07 0.20 -0.58
C SER A 42 -1.38 0.37 -0.18
N ARG A 43 -1.62 0.57 1.12
CA ARG A 43 -2.96 0.82 1.66
C ARG A 43 -3.33 2.30 1.56
N HIS A 44 -4.53 2.59 1.07
CA HIS A 44 -5.13 3.92 1.08
C HIS A 44 -6.60 3.85 1.53
N ASN A 45 -7.28 4.99 1.67
CA ASN A 45 -8.65 5.04 2.22
C ASN A 45 -9.69 4.26 1.38
N GLY A 46 -9.49 4.16 0.07
CA GLY A 46 -10.40 3.45 -0.84
C GLY A 46 -10.10 1.95 -1.01
N GLY A 47 -8.92 1.49 -0.61
CA GLY A 47 -8.49 0.11 -0.86
C GLY A 47 -6.99 -0.10 -0.86
N TRP A 48 -6.53 -0.88 -1.81
CA TRP A 48 -5.12 -1.21 -2.00
C TRP A 48 -4.70 -0.87 -3.43
N THR A 49 -3.64 -0.13 -3.57
CA THR A 49 -2.92 -0.04 -4.84
C THR A 49 -1.87 -1.15 -4.90
N VAL A 50 -1.91 -1.94 -5.96
CA VAL A 50 -0.92 -2.98 -6.27
C VAL A 50 -0.12 -2.50 -7.46
N VAL A 51 1.19 -2.35 -7.31
CA VAL A 51 2.10 -1.94 -8.40
C VAL A 51 3.00 -3.11 -8.76
N PHE A 52 2.87 -3.58 -9.99
CA PHE A 52 3.73 -4.63 -10.54
C PHE A 52 5.05 -4.03 -11.04
N SER A 53 6.16 -4.63 -10.64
CA SER A 53 7.48 -4.32 -11.18
C SER A 53 7.96 -5.48 -12.03
N ILE A 54 8.13 -5.24 -13.32
CA ILE A 54 8.58 -6.19 -14.32
C ILE A 54 9.89 -5.66 -14.89
N ALA A 55 10.95 -6.45 -14.80
CA ALA A 55 12.27 -6.03 -15.24
C ALA A 55 12.37 -5.90 -16.76
N ASP A 56 11.63 -6.75 -17.50
CA ASP A 56 11.65 -6.76 -18.96
C ASP A 56 10.75 -5.67 -19.54
N PRO A 57 11.10 -5.09 -20.69
CA PRO A 57 10.20 -4.23 -21.43
C PRO A 57 8.90 -4.96 -21.78
N THR A 58 7.75 -4.39 -21.41
CA THR A 58 6.44 -5.02 -21.59
C THR A 58 5.57 -4.26 -22.58
N LEU A 59 4.77 -5.00 -23.37
CA LEU A 59 3.77 -4.46 -24.29
C LEU A 59 2.36 -4.48 -23.71
N GLY A 60 2.11 -5.27 -22.68
CA GLY A 60 0.83 -5.37 -21.98
C GLY A 60 0.96 -6.16 -20.70
N ILE A 61 0.13 -5.86 -19.70
CA ILE A 61 0.07 -6.57 -18.42
C ILE A 61 -1.38 -7.00 -18.20
N SER A 62 -1.58 -8.23 -17.77
CA SER A 62 -2.89 -8.73 -17.35
C SER A 62 -2.79 -9.50 -16.04
N TRP A 63 -3.87 -9.50 -15.29
CA TRP A 63 -3.92 -10.09 -13.96
C TRP A 63 -5.27 -10.71 -13.65
N ARG A 64 -5.30 -11.58 -12.66
CA ARG A 64 -6.53 -12.07 -12.03
C ARG A 64 -6.27 -12.38 -10.56
N LEU A 65 -7.35 -12.37 -9.77
CA LEU A 65 -7.31 -12.76 -8.37
C LEU A 65 -7.69 -14.24 -8.26
N GLY A 66 -6.83 -15.03 -7.62
CA GLY A 66 -6.99 -16.46 -7.51
C GLY A 66 -6.68 -17.24 -8.79
N GLU A 67 -7.09 -18.52 -8.82
CA GLU A 67 -6.81 -19.43 -9.93
C GLU A 67 -7.94 -19.47 -10.97
N ALA A 68 -9.12 -19.01 -10.61
CA ALA A 68 -10.31 -19.04 -11.46
C ALA A 68 -10.61 -17.68 -12.10
N GLY A 69 -11.34 -17.70 -13.20
CA GLY A 69 -11.79 -16.51 -13.93
C GLY A 69 -10.80 -16.02 -14.99
N ASP A 70 -11.26 -15.02 -15.74
CA ASP A 70 -10.51 -14.44 -16.85
C ASP A 70 -9.45 -13.46 -16.38
N PHE A 71 -8.36 -13.36 -17.13
CA PHE A 71 -7.37 -12.32 -16.93
C PHE A 71 -7.92 -10.98 -17.42
N ARG A 72 -7.71 -9.94 -16.63
CA ARG A 72 -8.09 -8.56 -16.93
C ARG A 72 -6.85 -7.78 -17.32
N GLU A 73 -6.95 -7.00 -18.38
CA GLU A 73 -5.90 -6.06 -18.79
C GLU A 73 -5.79 -4.93 -17.76
N THR A 74 -4.57 -4.50 -17.47
CA THR A 74 -4.35 -3.30 -16.64
C THR A 74 -4.57 -2.00 -17.39
N GLY A 75 -4.59 -2.07 -18.73
CA GLY A 75 -4.68 -0.92 -19.63
C GLY A 75 -3.33 -0.22 -19.84
N PHE A 76 -3.38 1.03 -20.29
CA PHE A 76 -2.19 1.80 -20.65
C PHE A 76 -2.21 3.16 -19.98
N MET A 77 -1.03 3.68 -19.65
CA MET A 77 -0.83 5.05 -19.23
C MET A 77 -0.89 6.00 -20.44
N ASP A 78 -1.15 7.29 -20.20
CA ASP A 78 -1.09 8.31 -21.26
C ASP A 78 0.35 8.67 -21.67
N THR A 79 1.33 8.08 -21.01
CA THR A 79 2.76 8.27 -21.28
C THR A 79 3.23 7.30 -22.36
N LEU A 80 4.04 7.82 -23.28
CA LEU A 80 4.70 7.00 -24.31
C LEU A 80 6.10 6.59 -23.83
N ASP A 81 6.46 5.34 -24.07
CA ASP A 81 7.84 4.89 -23.92
C ASP A 81 8.73 5.67 -24.92
N PRO A 82 9.75 6.40 -24.45
CA PRO A 82 10.58 7.23 -25.32
C PRO A 82 11.37 6.43 -26.36
N ARG A 83 11.60 5.14 -26.13
CA ARG A 83 12.35 4.25 -27.05
C ARG A 83 11.46 3.66 -28.13
N THR A 84 10.27 3.18 -27.75
CA THR A 84 9.37 2.46 -28.65
C THR A 84 8.27 3.33 -29.24
N ARG A 85 8.02 4.52 -28.65
CA ARG A 85 6.90 5.43 -29.00
C ARG A 85 5.51 4.79 -28.82
N LYS A 86 5.44 3.66 -28.14
CA LYS A 86 4.18 3.00 -27.78
C LYS A 86 3.72 3.46 -26.40
N ARG A 87 2.42 3.38 -26.13
CA ARG A 87 1.87 3.63 -24.78
C ARG A 87 2.45 2.62 -23.81
N MET A 88 2.83 3.10 -22.63
CA MET A 88 3.34 2.24 -21.57
C MET A 88 2.18 1.50 -20.91
N PRO A 89 2.27 0.17 -20.70
CA PRO A 89 1.30 -0.55 -19.92
C PRO A 89 1.16 0.04 -18.51
N ASN A 90 -0.06 0.13 -18.01
CA ASN A 90 -0.28 0.56 -16.64
C ASN A 90 0.19 -0.56 -15.68
N PRO A 91 1.19 -0.32 -14.80
CA PRO A 91 1.66 -1.35 -13.89
C PRO A 91 0.78 -1.49 -12.65
N SER A 92 -0.27 -0.67 -12.50
CA SER A 92 -1.04 -0.58 -11.26
C SER A 92 -2.44 -1.14 -11.41
N VAL A 93 -2.90 -1.79 -10.35
CA VAL A 93 -4.29 -2.24 -10.19
C VAL A 93 -4.80 -1.90 -8.80
N GLU A 94 -6.11 -1.76 -8.66
CA GLU A 94 -6.77 -1.46 -7.40
C GLU A 94 -7.51 -2.70 -6.87
N LEU A 95 -7.36 -2.97 -5.56
CA LEU A 95 -8.15 -3.97 -4.84
C LEU A 95 -9.01 -3.28 -3.78
N PRO A 96 -10.20 -3.82 -3.47
CA PRO A 96 -11.06 -3.27 -2.43
C PRO A 96 -10.38 -3.27 -1.06
N ALA A 97 -10.87 -2.41 -0.16
CA ALA A 97 -10.32 -2.25 1.19
C ALA A 97 -10.39 -3.52 2.04
N ASP A 98 -11.40 -4.34 1.78
CA ASP A 98 -11.68 -5.61 2.44
C ASP A 98 -11.22 -6.83 1.63
N ALA A 99 -10.38 -6.63 0.61
CA ALA A 99 -9.80 -7.72 -0.17
C ALA A 99 -9.13 -8.74 0.76
N PRO A 100 -9.51 -10.02 0.70
CA PRO A 100 -8.91 -11.06 1.53
C PRO A 100 -7.49 -11.40 1.05
N ALA A 101 -6.75 -12.11 1.89
CA ALA A 101 -5.50 -12.73 1.46
C ALA A 101 -5.75 -13.66 0.26
N ALA A 102 -4.94 -13.51 -0.79
CA ALA A 102 -5.13 -14.21 -2.05
C ALA A 102 -3.83 -14.35 -2.83
N VAL A 103 -3.87 -15.12 -3.92
CA VAL A 103 -2.82 -15.14 -4.92
C VAL A 103 -3.26 -14.30 -6.11
N ILE A 104 -2.45 -13.33 -6.50
CA ILE A 104 -2.61 -12.56 -7.72
C ILE A 104 -1.80 -13.26 -8.80
N GLN A 105 -2.46 -13.70 -9.86
CA GLN A 105 -1.80 -14.26 -11.03
C GLN A 105 -1.54 -13.11 -12.02
N VAL A 106 -0.27 -12.89 -12.36
CA VAL A 106 0.15 -11.85 -13.30
C VAL A 106 0.78 -12.48 -14.52
N ARG A 107 0.46 -11.97 -15.69
CA ARG A 107 1.15 -12.31 -16.93
C ARG A 107 1.39 -11.03 -17.73
N TYR A 108 2.40 -11.04 -18.56
CA TYR A 108 2.73 -9.89 -19.40
C TYR A 108 3.14 -10.33 -20.81
N VAL A 109 2.98 -9.43 -21.75
CA VAL A 109 3.50 -9.59 -23.11
C VAL A 109 4.85 -8.91 -23.18
N ASP A 110 5.90 -9.63 -23.51
CA ASP A 110 7.25 -9.10 -23.61
C ASP A 110 7.48 -8.27 -24.92
N ALA A 111 8.68 -7.75 -25.08
CA ALA A 111 9.05 -6.93 -26.23
C ALA A 111 8.94 -7.68 -27.58
N ASN A 112 9.01 -9.00 -27.57
CA ASN A 112 8.89 -9.85 -28.76
C ASN A 112 7.43 -10.21 -29.09
N GLY A 113 6.48 -9.83 -28.22
CA GLY A 113 5.08 -10.18 -28.35
C GLY A 113 4.72 -11.55 -27.76
N GLU A 114 5.64 -12.17 -27.00
CA GLU A 114 5.40 -13.46 -26.37
C GLU A 114 4.73 -13.27 -24.99
N LEU A 115 3.75 -14.13 -24.69
CA LEU A 115 3.05 -14.12 -23.39
C LEU A 115 3.89 -14.86 -22.35
N GLN A 116 4.21 -14.16 -21.26
CA GLN A 116 4.95 -14.67 -20.11
C GLN A 116 4.05 -14.88 -18.89
N GLY A 117 4.27 -15.95 -18.14
CA GLY A 117 3.50 -16.31 -16.95
C GLY A 117 2.42 -17.39 -17.20
N PRO A 118 1.43 -17.55 -16.29
CA PRO A 118 1.18 -16.67 -15.14
C PRO A 118 2.20 -16.81 -14.01
N PHE A 119 2.49 -15.70 -13.36
CA PHE A 119 3.35 -15.64 -12.17
C PHE A 119 2.48 -15.45 -10.93
N PRO A 120 2.57 -16.32 -9.93
CA PRO A 120 1.82 -16.16 -8.69
C PRO A 120 2.49 -15.15 -7.76
N ILE A 121 1.72 -14.16 -7.29
CA ILE A 121 2.15 -13.18 -6.30
C ILE A 121 1.22 -13.27 -5.12
N ARG A 122 1.75 -13.54 -3.93
CA ARG A 122 0.95 -13.62 -2.71
C ARG A 122 0.60 -12.22 -2.22
N PHE A 123 -0.69 -11.95 -2.11
CA PHE A 123 -1.25 -10.79 -1.43
C PHE A 123 -1.69 -11.19 -0.02
N ASP A 124 -1.11 -10.55 0.97
CA ASP A 124 -1.47 -10.68 2.38
C ASP A 124 -1.68 -9.28 2.94
N PRO A 125 -2.96 -8.85 3.06
CA PRO A 125 -3.28 -7.47 3.45
C PRO A 125 -2.81 -7.13 4.87
N GLU A 126 -2.81 -8.09 5.80
CA GLU A 126 -2.34 -7.83 7.16
C GLU A 126 -0.82 -7.62 7.19
N ALA A 127 -0.08 -8.52 6.55
CA ALA A 127 1.37 -8.40 6.44
C ALA A 127 1.79 -7.13 5.68
N ALA A 128 1.07 -6.76 4.61
CA ALA A 128 1.31 -5.55 3.85
C ALA A 128 1.08 -4.29 4.70
N LEU A 129 -0.04 -4.23 5.43
CA LEU A 129 -0.37 -3.12 6.32
C LEU A 129 0.69 -2.93 7.42
N ILE A 130 1.07 -4.02 8.09
CA ILE A 130 2.09 -3.99 9.15
C ILE A 130 3.42 -3.46 8.60
N ARG A 131 3.85 -3.96 7.45
CA ARG A 131 5.10 -3.53 6.81
C ARG A 131 5.09 -2.06 6.42
N ASP A 132 3.98 -1.58 5.83
CA ASP A 132 3.85 -0.17 5.42
C ASP A 132 3.84 0.76 6.63
N GLN A 133 3.08 0.43 7.67
CA GLN A 133 3.04 1.21 8.90
C GLN A 133 4.39 1.20 9.63
N ARG A 134 5.08 0.05 9.65
CA ARG A 134 6.44 -0.04 10.20
C ARG A 134 7.39 0.93 9.47
N LYS A 135 7.40 0.91 8.15
CA LYS A 135 8.24 1.81 7.33
C LYS A 135 7.95 3.27 7.63
N ILE A 136 6.68 3.65 7.79
CA ILE A 136 6.31 5.03 8.14
C ILE A 136 6.84 5.38 9.54
N LEU A 137 6.66 4.53 10.53
CA LEU A 137 7.17 4.76 11.88
C LEU A 137 8.69 4.95 11.88
N ASP A 138 9.43 4.09 11.18
CA ASP A 138 10.91 4.20 11.10
C ASP A 138 11.35 5.53 10.46
N MET A 139 10.64 6.00 9.43
CA MET A 139 10.94 7.28 8.76
C MET A 139 10.50 8.52 9.56
N THR A 140 9.62 8.38 10.52
CA THR A 140 9.00 9.49 11.25
C THR A 140 9.25 9.45 12.75
N ALA A 141 10.36 8.87 13.18
CA ALA A 141 10.69 8.71 14.61
C ALA A 141 10.63 10.04 15.40
N THR A 142 11.06 11.12 14.80
CA THR A 142 11.01 12.47 15.41
C THR A 142 9.59 13.01 15.62
N SER A 143 8.58 12.38 15.05
CA SER A 143 7.17 12.79 15.12
C SER A 143 6.33 11.87 16.02
N TRP A 144 6.93 10.87 16.66
CA TRP A 144 6.19 9.92 17.50
C TRP A 144 5.52 10.58 18.70
N LEU A 145 6.18 11.59 19.27
CA LEU A 145 5.71 12.36 20.41
C LEU A 145 5.62 13.85 20.07
N SER A 146 4.60 14.52 20.60
CA SER A 146 4.40 15.96 20.44
C SER A 146 4.01 16.58 21.78
N PHE A 147 4.76 17.58 22.23
CA PHE A 147 4.49 18.29 23.47
C PHE A 147 3.57 19.49 23.25
N ARG A 148 2.63 19.70 24.16
CA ARG A 148 1.74 20.86 24.18
C ARG A 148 1.46 21.31 25.61
N GLU A 149 1.36 22.62 25.79
CA GLU A 149 0.79 23.22 26.99
C GLU A 149 -0.70 23.49 26.77
N PHE A 150 -1.54 22.74 27.50
CA PHE A 150 -2.99 22.96 27.53
C PHE A 150 -3.52 22.46 28.87
N ASN A 151 -3.83 23.40 29.80
CA ASN A 151 -4.16 23.08 31.20
C ASN A 151 -3.13 22.15 31.85
N GLY A 152 -1.84 22.46 31.64
CA GLY A 152 -0.69 21.68 32.07
C GLY A 152 0.08 21.10 30.87
N LEU A 153 1.25 20.52 31.15
CA LEU A 153 2.11 19.93 30.12
C LEU A 153 1.55 18.59 29.67
N LEU A 154 1.33 18.43 28.38
CA LEU A 154 0.85 17.21 27.77
C LEU A 154 1.87 16.69 26.75
N VAL A 155 2.04 15.37 26.69
CA VAL A 155 2.71 14.70 25.56
C VAL A 155 1.70 13.86 24.80
N TYR A 156 1.52 14.18 23.52
CA TYR A 156 0.65 13.45 22.59
C TYR A 156 1.42 12.36 21.89
N TYR A 157 0.81 11.19 21.74
CA TYR A 157 1.31 10.06 20.96
C TYR A 157 0.30 9.60 19.88
N THR A 158 -0.45 10.58 19.35
CA THR A 158 -1.45 10.39 18.28
C THR A 158 -0.87 9.70 17.06
N HIS A 159 0.37 10.06 16.71
CA HIS A 159 1.09 9.44 15.59
C HIS A 159 1.24 7.92 15.79
N LEU A 160 1.69 7.49 16.95
CA LEU A 160 1.80 6.06 17.27
C LEU A 160 0.44 5.35 17.23
N MET A 161 -0.63 6.02 17.69
CA MET A 161 -1.98 5.46 17.60
C MET A 161 -2.45 5.27 16.16
N SER A 162 -2.09 6.17 15.24
CA SER A 162 -2.47 6.09 13.83
C SER A 162 -1.76 4.93 13.11
N TYR A 163 -0.58 4.52 13.58
CA TYR A 163 0.21 3.43 13.00
C TYR A 163 0.32 2.21 13.92
N ARG A 164 -0.64 2.07 14.85
CA ARG A 164 -0.62 1.05 15.91
C ARG A 164 -0.69 -0.40 15.41
N CYS A 165 -1.12 -0.63 14.15
CA CYS A 165 -1.19 -1.98 13.61
C CYS A 165 0.19 -2.63 13.45
N ALA A 166 1.25 -1.85 13.30
CA ALA A 166 2.62 -2.36 13.28
C ALA A 166 3.22 -2.54 14.68
N ILE A 167 2.60 -1.96 15.71
CA ILE A 167 3.14 -1.90 17.08
C ILE A 167 2.52 -3.01 17.92
N ARG A 168 3.36 -3.72 18.67
CA ARG A 168 2.95 -4.67 19.72
C ARG A 168 2.85 -3.99 21.08
N GLU A 169 3.85 -3.16 21.43
CA GLU A 169 3.94 -2.46 22.70
C GLU A 169 4.64 -1.12 22.52
N VAL A 170 4.20 -0.12 23.27
CA VAL A 170 4.87 1.19 23.41
C VAL A 170 5.26 1.37 24.86
N ARG A 171 6.52 1.69 25.11
CA ARG A 171 7.02 2.07 26.43
C ARG A 171 7.53 3.50 26.42
N VAL A 172 7.36 4.20 27.53
CA VAL A 172 7.88 5.55 27.73
C VAL A 172 8.62 5.67 29.05
N GLY A 173 9.66 6.49 29.05
CA GLY A 173 10.36 6.93 30.26
C GLY A 173 10.16 8.44 30.43
N ILE A 174 9.73 8.89 31.62
CA ILE A 174 9.57 10.30 31.91
C ILE A 174 10.80 10.76 32.71
N ASP A 175 11.51 11.77 32.19
CA ASP A 175 12.81 12.25 32.70
C ASP A 175 13.83 11.10 32.88
N SER A 176 13.72 10.08 32.01
CA SER A 176 14.51 8.86 32.02
C SER A 176 14.85 8.45 30.61
N THR A 177 16.03 7.90 30.40
CA THR A 177 16.44 7.25 29.15
C THR A 177 15.99 5.78 29.11
N VAL A 178 15.41 5.25 30.19
CA VAL A 178 14.90 3.89 30.25
C VAL A 178 13.37 3.94 30.20
N PRO A 179 12.74 3.47 29.10
CA PRO A 179 11.28 3.40 28.97
C PRO A 179 10.73 2.24 29.80
N ASP A 180 10.16 2.54 30.96
CA ASP A 180 9.64 1.54 31.91
C ASP A 180 8.10 1.49 31.95
N LYS A 181 7.42 2.56 31.50
CA LYS A 181 5.98 2.68 31.57
C LYS A 181 5.33 2.26 30.25
N VAL A 182 4.51 1.20 30.28
CA VAL A 182 3.74 0.76 29.11
C VAL A 182 2.57 1.72 28.87
N LEU A 183 2.42 2.20 27.62
CA LEU A 183 1.27 2.95 27.17
C LEU A 183 0.16 2.01 26.70
N LYS A 184 -1.07 2.27 27.16
CA LYS A 184 -2.24 1.56 26.66
C LYS A 184 -2.59 2.04 25.27
N MET A 185 -2.42 1.16 24.28
CA MET A 185 -2.78 1.41 22.88
C MET A 185 -4.13 0.77 22.57
N PRO A 186 -4.99 1.43 21.76
CA PRO A 186 -6.19 0.78 21.25
C PRO A 186 -5.81 -0.37 20.30
N PRO A 187 -6.68 -1.38 20.14
CA PRO A 187 -6.41 -2.48 19.23
C PRO A 187 -6.30 -2.01 17.78
N CYS A 188 -5.55 -2.77 16.97
CA CYS A 188 -5.51 -2.55 15.53
C CYS A 188 -6.89 -2.80 14.92
N ASN A 189 -7.33 -1.88 14.05
CA ASN A 189 -8.47 -2.07 13.17
C ASN A 189 -7.96 -2.07 11.72
N SER A 190 -7.88 -3.23 11.11
CA SER A 190 -7.33 -3.36 9.75
C SER A 190 -8.22 -2.74 8.65
N ARG A 191 -9.52 -2.53 8.93
CA ARG A 191 -10.41 -1.83 7.99
C ARG A 191 -10.13 -0.33 7.97
N ASP A 192 -9.97 0.27 9.16
CA ASP A 192 -9.70 1.70 9.33
C ASP A 192 -8.47 1.88 10.23
N PRO A 193 -7.27 1.54 9.75
CA PRO A 193 -6.10 1.40 10.60
C PRO A 193 -5.63 2.72 11.22
N SER A 194 -5.91 3.85 10.58
CA SER A 194 -5.51 5.18 11.07
C SER A 194 -6.54 5.85 11.98
N VAL A 195 -7.77 5.31 12.05
CA VAL A 195 -8.83 5.89 12.89
C VAL A 195 -8.56 5.59 14.36
N ILE A 196 -8.45 6.64 15.16
CA ILE A 196 -8.31 6.55 16.61
C ILE A 196 -9.70 6.48 17.23
N PRO A 197 -10.00 5.48 18.06
CA PRO A 197 -11.29 5.40 18.75
C PRO A 197 -11.58 6.64 19.60
N HIS A 198 -12.83 7.07 19.65
CA HIS A 198 -13.26 8.28 20.37
C HIS A 198 -13.02 8.21 21.88
N ASP A 199 -13.00 7.01 22.45
CA ASP A 199 -12.75 6.73 23.86
C ASP A 199 -11.25 6.61 24.20
N ALA A 200 -10.38 6.63 23.18
CA ALA A 200 -8.93 6.58 23.40
C ALA A 200 -8.37 7.95 23.78
N THR A 201 -7.55 7.98 24.82
CA THR A 201 -6.84 9.20 25.25
C THR A 201 -5.47 9.23 24.57
N PRO A 202 -5.22 10.15 23.62
CA PRO A 202 -3.98 10.15 22.82
C PRO A 202 -2.83 10.92 23.48
N TYR A 203 -2.89 11.19 24.78
CA TYR A 203 -1.88 11.96 25.51
C TYR A 203 -1.67 11.48 26.94
N LEU A 204 -0.51 11.81 27.50
CA LEU A 204 -0.23 11.77 28.94
C LEU A 204 -0.15 13.18 29.50
N LYS A 205 -0.66 13.37 30.72
CA LYS A 205 -0.37 14.56 31.53
C LYS A 205 0.98 14.39 32.20
N LEU A 206 1.83 15.37 32.06
CA LEU A 206 3.17 15.41 32.63
C LEU A 206 3.23 16.44 33.77
N ALA A 207 4.18 16.26 34.70
CA ALA A 207 4.49 17.28 35.69
C ALA A 207 5.07 18.52 34.95
N PRO A 208 4.78 19.76 35.44
CA PRO A 208 5.29 20.97 34.79
C PRO A 208 6.83 21.03 34.72
N ALA A 209 7.52 20.32 35.59
CA ALA A 209 8.97 20.26 35.62
C ALA A 209 9.59 19.19 34.69
N THR A 210 8.77 18.39 34.01
CA THR A 210 9.25 17.35 33.12
C THR A 210 10.06 17.96 31.98
N LYS A 211 11.25 17.41 31.71
CA LYS A 211 12.20 17.91 30.73
C LYS A 211 12.29 17.02 29.48
N SER A 212 12.04 15.73 29.65
CA SER A 212 12.19 14.77 28.56
C SER A 212 11.21 13.60 28.68
N VAL A 213 10.89 13.00 27.53
CA VAL A 213 10.20 11.71 27.46
C VAL A 213 10.94 10.86 26.42
N SER A 214 11.44 9.71 26.87
CA SER A 214 11.95 8.68 25.97
C SER A 214 10.82 7.74 25.54
N VAL A 215 10.94 7.12 24.37
CA VAL A 215 9.96 6.18 23.85
C VAL A 215 10.64 5.01 23.16
N GLU A 216 10.14 3.83 23.39
CA GLU A 216 10.57 2.58 22.77
C GLU A 216 9.35 1.85 22.19
N LEU A 217 9.46 1.38 20.98
CA LEU A 217 8.45 0.56 20.32
C LEU A 217 8.93 -0.87 20.25
N THR A 218 8.09 -1.81 20.63
CA THR A 218 8.23 -3.19 20.22
C THR A 218 7.27 -3.43 19.07
N TYR A 219 7.79 -3.81 17.91
CA TYR A 219 7.00 -4.08 16.72
C TYR A 219 6.40 -5.49 16.74
N ARG A 220 5.47 -5.77 15.82
CA ARG A 220 4.81 -7.08 15.76
C ARG A 220 5.74 -8.23 15.37
N ASP A 221 6.81 -7.97 14.65
CA ASP A 221 7.86 -8.95 14.35
C ASP A 221 8.80 -9.25 15.51
N GLY A 222 8.62 -8.55 16.64
CA GLY A 222 9.42 -8.69 17.86
C GLY A 222 10.68 -7.81 17.90
N SER A 223 10.99 -7.11 16.82
CA SER A 223 12.09 -6.13 16.83
C SER A 223 11.73 -4.91 17.67
N VAL A 224 12.76 -4.19 18.12
CA VAL A 224 12.63 -3.02 18.99
C VAL A 224 13.24 -1.82 18.29
N SER A 225 12.62 -0.64 18.47
CA SER A 225 13.16 0.62 17.96
C SER A 225 14.39 1.08 18.78
N GLU A 226 15.19 1.94 18.18
CA GLU A 226 16.12 2.78 18.97
C GLU A 226 15.33 3.75 19.85
N ILE A 227 15.92 4.12 21.02
CA ILE A 227 15.32 5.03 22.02
C ILE A 227 15.68 6.47 21.68
#